data_0c16000e6c33a892967341935a1ba060
#
_entry.id   0c16000e6c33a892967341935a1ba060
#
_cell.length_a   1.000
_cell.length_b   1.000
_cell.length_c   1.000
_cell.angle_alpha   90.00
_cell.angle_beta   90.00
_cell.angle_gamma   90.00
#
_symmetry.space_group_name_H-M   'P 1'
#
loop_
_entity.id
_entity.type
_entity.pdbx_description
1 polymer ?
#
loop_
_entity_poly.entity_id
_entity_poly.type
_entity_poly.pdbx_seq_one_letter_code
_entity_poly.pdbx_strand_id
1 'polypeptide(L)'
;MAGKAILFSWAFGVPLLFHPVSAVLVHYGVAALVLGNALAVVFQVAHCVGEEAFQLPSTDTGRIEQAWAVHQAETTVDFPRPNRVVAWLLGGLNFQIEHHLFPTISHVNYPAISKLVEQTCRDLGVAYTEHRSLREGVTAHFRWLRRMGMPNAPREGERCAGARNGNTSDAGRRPGSALSV
;
A
#
# COMPACT_ATOMS: atom_id res chain seq x y z
N MET A 1 -11.49 -24.02 17.69
CA MET A 1 -12.93 -24.05 17.33
C MET A 1 -13.82 -23.50 18.45
N ALA A 2 -13.58 -23.83 19.73
CA ALA A 2 -14.39 -23.38 20.87
C ALA A 2 -14.56 -21.85 20.97
N GLY A 3 -13.51 -21.05 20.77
CA GLY A 3 -13.59 -19.60 20.89
C GLY A 3 -14.54 -18.92 19.89
N LYS A 4 -14.62 -19.44 18.66
CA LYS A 4 -15.58 -18.93 17.67
C LYS A 4 -17.02 -19.26 18.07
N ALA A 5 -17.28 -20.47 18.59
CA ALA A 5 -18.60 -20.85 19.07
C ALA A 5 -19.05 -19.95 20.22
N ILE A 6 -18.17 -19.68 21.20
CA ILE A 6 -18.45 -18.77 22.32
C ILE A 6 -18.78 -17.36 21.81
N LEU A 7 -17.95 -16.84 20.88
CA LEU A 7 -18.16 -15.51 20.30
C LEU A 7 -19.51 -15.40 19.60
N PHE A 8 -19.85 -16.38 18.74
CA PHE A 8 -21.13 -16.37 18.02
C PHE A 8 -22.32 -16.56 18.95
N SER A 9 -22.22 -17.42 19.96
CA SER A 9 -23.26 -17.59 20.97
C SER A 9 -23.51 -16.28 21.74
N TRP A 10 -22.46 -15.54 22.04
CA TRP A 10 -22.57 -14.23 22.70
C TRP A 10 -23.12 -13.17 21.75
N ALA A 11 -22.60 -13.07 20.55
CA ALA A 11 -22.98 -12.04 19.58
C ALA A 11 -24.44 -12.18 19.09
N PHE A 12 -24.96 -13.40 18.99
CA PHE A 12 -26.31 -13.66 18.54
C PHE A 12 -27.24 -14.13 19.65
N GLY A 13 -26.78 -15.04 20.51
CA GLY A 13 -27.63 -15.64 21.56
C GLY A 13 -28.15 -14.62 22.55
N VAL A 14 -27.29 -13.74 23.05
CA VAL A 14 -27.71 -12.74 24.05
C VAL A 14 -28.70 -11.72 23.44
N PRO A 15 -28.43 -11.10 22.26
CA PRO A 15 -29.43 -10.20 21.68
C PRO A 15 -30.77 -10.87 21.33
N LEU A 16 -30.76 -12.13 20.93
CA LEU A 16 -31.98 -12.87 20.61
C LEU A 16 -32.91 -13.10 21.83
N LEU A 17 -32.38 -12.99 23.05
CA LEU A 17 -33.19 -13.04 24.24
C LEU A 17 -34.08 -11.79 24.46
N PHE A 18 -33.68 -10.66 23.86
CA PHE A 18 -34.31 -9.36 24.10
C PHE A 18 -34.91 -8.74 22.82
N HIS A 19 -34.51 -9.23 21.64
CA HIS A 19 -34.91 -8.64 20.37
C HIS A 19 -35.36 -9.70 19.35
N PRO A 20 -36.27 -9.37 18.44
CA PRO A 20 -36.68 -10.28 17.37
C PRO A 20 -35.52 -10.58 16.44
N VAL A 21 -35.52 -11.77 15.85
CA VAL A 21 -34.46 -12.26 14.92
C VAL A 21 -34.15 -11.24 13.80
N SER A 22 -35.19 -10.63 13.24
CA SER A 22 -35.05 -9.62 12.17
C SER A 22 -34.23 -8.41 12.62
N ALA A 23 -34.44 -7.91 13.83
CA ALA A 23 -33.68 -6.79 14.36
C ALA A 23 -32.19 -7.16 14.59
N VAL A 24 -31.94 -8.35 15.14
CA VAL A 24 -30.57 -8.84 15.34
C VAL A 24 -29.85 -8.99 14.01
N LEU A 25 -30.47 -9.58 13.00
CA LEU A 25 -29.89 -9.75 11.66
C LEU A 25 -29.62 -8.40 10.97
N VAL A 26 -30.55 -7.45 11.07
CA VAL A 26 -30.34 -6.11 10.49
C VAL A 26 -29.16 -5.40 11.15
N HIS A 27 -29.09 -5.40 12.49
CA HIS A 27 -27.98 -4.77 13.21
C HIS A 27 -26.64 -5.42 12.87
N TYR A 28 -26.59 -6.75 12.83
CA TYR A 28 -25.39 -7.47 12.42
C TYR A 28 -24.99 -7.17 10.96
N GLY A 29 -25.96 -7.14 10.06
CA GLY A 29 -25.74 -6.78 8.64
C GLY A 29 -25.16 -5.38 8.48
N VAL A 30 -25.74 -4.40 9.19
CA VAL A 30 -25.24 -3.02 9.18
C VAL A 30 -23.83 -2.94 9.78
N ALA A 31 -23.60 -3.57 10.93
CA ALA A 31 -22.28 -3.59 11.55
C ALA A 31 -21.22 -4.26 10.64
N ALA A 32 -21.54 -5.40 10.03
CA ALA A 32 -20.67 -6.10 9.12
C ALA A 32 -20.38 -5.26 7.86
N LEU A 33 -21.38 -4.57 7.33
CA LEU A 33 -21.23 -3.68 6.18
C LEU A 33 -20.31 -2.50 6.51
N VAL A 34 -20.55 -1.82 7.63
CA VAL A 34 -19.72 -0.67 8.03
C VAL A 34 -18.29 -1.08 8.31
N LEU A 35 -18.10 -2.14 9.12
CA LEU A 35 -16.77 -2.64 9.47
C LEU A 35 -16.04 -3.19 8.24
N GLY A 36 -16.74 -3.97 7.40
CA GLY A 36 -16.17 -4.54 6.19
C GLY A 36 -15.71 -3.47 5.20
N ASN A 37 -16.53 -2.43 4.98
CA ASN A 37 -16.12 -1.31 4.12
C ASN A 37 -14.96 -0.52 4.73
N ALA A 38 -14.98 -0.24 6.02
CA ALA A 38 -13.89 0.48 6.70
C ALA A 38 -12.56 -0.28 6.55
N LEU A 39 -12.55 -1.58 6.85
CA LEU A 39 -11.37 -2.42 6.69
C LEU A 39 -10.93 -2.53 5.22
N ALA A 40 -11.87 -2.74 4.29
CA ALA A 40 -11.57 -2.80 2.87
C ALA A 40 -10.86 -1.53 2.39
N VAL A 41 -11.38 -0.35 2.74
CA VAL A 41 -10.75 0.93 2.38
C VAL A 41 -9.34 1.02 2.95
N VAL A 42 -9.16 0.71 4.24
CA VAL A 42 -7.84 0.79 4.90
C VAL A 42 -6.82 -0.12 4.20
N PHE A 43 -7.16 -1.40 3.99
CA PHE A 43 -6.23 -2.36 3.38
C PHE A 43 -5.99 -2.07 1.89
N GLN A 44 -7.02 -1.72 1.15
CA GLN A 44 -6.89 -1.46 -0.29
C GLN A 44 -6.08 -0.19 -0.57
N VAL A 45 -6.30 0.88 0.21
CA VAL A 45 -5.57 2.13 0.01
C VAL A 45 -4.10 1.99 0.40
N ALA A 46 -3.77 1.10 1.34
CA ALA A 46 -2.39 0.82 1.74
C ALA A 46 -1.59 0.03 0.69
N HIS A 47 -2.24 -0.80 -0.14
CA HIS A 47 -1.55 -1.77 -0.99
C HIS A 47 -1.87 -1.68 -2.48
N CYS A 48 -2.84 -0.86 -2.88
CA CYS A 48 -3.30 -0.78 -4.27
C CYS A 48 -3.37 0.68 -4.73
N VAL A 49 -2.28 1.40 -4.67
CA VAL A 49 -2.14 2.76 -5.17
C VAL A 49 -1.11 2.79 -6.31
N GLY A 50 -1.36 3.62 -7.32
CA GLY A 50 -0.56 3.64 -8.55
C GLY A 50 0.81 4.30 -8.43
N GLU A 51 1.21 4.72 -7.23
CA GLU A 51 2.53 5.26 -6.91
C GLU A 51 3.53 4.17 -6.51
N GLU A 52 3.06 2.93 -6.28
CA GLU A 52 3.90 1.81 -5.92
C GLU A 52 4.72 1.30 -7.11
N ALA A 53 5.99 1.03 -6.88
CA ALA A 53 6.88 0.46 -7.89
C ALA A 53 6.76 -1.08 -7.91
N PHE A 54 5.81 -1.61 -8.66
CA PHE A 54 5.70 -3.05 -8.87
C PHE A 54 6.84 -3.56 -9.76
N GLN A 55 7.88 -4.06 -9.17
CA GLN A 55 8.98 -4.68 -9.91
C GLN A 55 8.56 -6.06 -10.42
N LEU A 56 8.78 -6.29 -11.70
CA LEU A 56 8.58 -7.62 -12.30
C LEU A 56 9.78 -8.52 -11.99
N PRO A 57 9.55 -9.82 -11.76
CA PRO A 57 10.63 -10.79 -11.62
C PRO A 57 11.53 -10.77 -12.86
N SER A 58 12.83 -10.97 -12.66
CA SER A 58 13.79 -11.15 -13.76
C SER A 58 13.34 -12.33 -14.64
N THR A 59 13.38 -12.14 -15.96
CA THR A 59 13.03 -13.20 -16.93
C THR A 59 13.96 -14.41 -16.84
N ASP A 60 15.20 -14.21 -16.40
CA ASP A 60 16.23 -15.25 -16.35
C ASP A 60 16.17 -16.06 -15.05
N THR A 61 15.90 -15.41 -13.92
CA THR A 61 15.92 -16.04 -12.61
C THR A 61 14.54 -16.30 -12.03
N GLY A 62 13.50 -15.65 -12.55
CA GLY A 62 12.14 -15.67 -12.00
C GLY A 62 12.04 -15.04 -10.61
N ARG A 63 13.07 -14.31 -10.15
CA ARG A 63 13.15 -13.69 -8.83
C ARG A 63 13.21 -12.17 -8.93
N ILE A 64 12.74 -11.51 -7.89
CA ILE A 64 12.97 -10.09 -7.69
C ILE A 64 14.38 -9.94 -7.12
N GLU A 65 15.26 -9.26 -7.87
CA GLU A 65 16.70 -9.12 -7.53
C GLU A 65 16.94 -8.06 -6.46
N GLN A 66 15.92 -7.28 -6.12
CA GLN A 66 15.98 -6.22 -5.12
C GLN A 66 16.02 -6.80 -3.70
N ALA A 67 16.73 -6.13 -2.79
CA ALA A 67 16.72 -6.48 -1.37
C ALA A 67 15.29 -6.37 -0.80
N TRP A 68 14.90 -7.35 0.03
CA TRP A 68 13.54 -7.44 0.58
C TRP A 68 13.06 -6.14 1.23
N ALA A 69 13.90 -5.49 2.05
CA ALA A 69 13.52 -4.26 2.74
C ALA A 69 13.27 -3.10 1.77
N VAL A 70 14.07 -2.99 0.71
CA VAL A 70 13.89 -1.96 -0.33
C VAL A 70 12.59 -2.21 -1.07
N HIS A 71 12.33 -3.46 -1.45
CA HIS A 71 11.08 -3.85 -2.09
C HIS A 71 9.86 -3.50 -1.24
N GLN A 72 9.88 -3.80 0.07
CA GLN A 72 8.79 -3.45 0.98
C GLN A 72 8.57 -1.93 1.06
N ALA A 73 9.64 -1.14 1.15
CA ALA A 73 9.53 0.31 1.22
C ALA A 73 8.96 0.93 -0.07
N GLU A 74 9.32 0.40 -1.25
CA GLU A 74 8.90 0.93 -2.55
C GLU A 74 7.50 0.45 -2.98
N THR A 75 7.03 -0.68 -2.44
CA THR A 75 5.71 -1.26 -2.77
C THR A 75 4.64 -0.98 -1.71
N THR A 76 4.93 -0.14 -0.75
CA THR A 76 4.00 0.21 0.32
C THR A 76 3.94 1.73 0.48
N VAL A 77 2.78 2.25 0.84
CA VAL A 77 2.55 3.69 1.00
C VAL A 77 2.00 3.98 2.39
N ASP A 78 2.59 4.96 3.05
CA ASP A 78 2.11 5.47 4.34
C ASP A 78 0.94 6.44 4.17
N PHE A 79 0.08 6.48 5.18
CA PHE A 79 -0.97 7.49 5.31
C PHE A 79 -0.51 8.67 6.17
N PRO A 80 -1.33 9.76 6.31
CA PRO A 80 -0.91 10.93 7.06
C PRO A 80 -0.48 10.59 8.48
N ARG A 81 0.81 10.52 8.70
CA ARG A 81 1.46 10.20 9.99
C ARG A 81 1.14 11.19 11.12
N PRO A 82 0.95 12.51 10.85
CA PRO A 82 0.69 13.48 11.92
C PRO A 82 -0.68 13.33 12.59
N ASN A 83 -1.62 12.63 11.97
CA ASN A 83 -2.98 12.54 12.48
C ASN A 83 -3.12 11.44 13.54
N ARG A 84 -2.98 11.83 14.82
CA ARG A 84 -3.09 10.91 15.96
C ARG A 84 -4.45 10.21 16.07
N VAL A 85 -5.52 10.87 15.63
CA VAL A 85 -6.87 10.28 15.65
C VAL A 85 -6.97 9.18 14.60
N VAL A 86 -6.46 9.41 13.40
CA VAL A 86 -6.40 8.39 12.35
C VAL A 86 -5.49 7.24 12.80
N ALA A 87 -4.33 7.52 13.35
CA ALA A 87 -3.43 6.49 13.86
C ALA A 87 -4.08 5.62 14.95
N TRP A 88 -4.84 6.23 15.86
CA TRP A 88 -5.57 5.51 16.89
C TRP A 88 -6.71 4.66 16.32
N LEU A 89 -7.53 5.22 15.42
CA LEU A 89 -8.64 4.51 14.77
C LEU A 89 -8.16 3.32 13.93
N LEU A 90 -7.01 3.47 13.26
CA LEU A 90 -6.43 2.44 12.40
C LEU A 90 -5.49 1.49 13.15
N GLY A 91 -5.33 1.65 14.47
CA GLY A 91 -4.41 0.84 15.26
C GLY A 91 -2.95 0.91 14.77
N GLY A 92 -2.52 2.08 14.26
CA GLY A 92 -1.18 2.29 13.72
C GLY A 92 -0.95 1.81 12.28
N LEU A 93 -1.98 1.28 11.61
CA LEU A 93 -1.90 0.83 10.21
C LEU A 93 -1.70 1.97 9.19
N ASN A 94 -1.68 3.21 9.63
CA ASN A 94 -1.24 4.35 8.81
C ASN A 94 0.29 4.42 8.63
N PHE A 95 1.06 3.61 9.37
CA PHE A 95 2.50 3.41 9.22
C PHE A 95 2.75 2.06 8.55
N GLN A 96 2.34 1.92 7.30
CA GLN A 96 2.36 0.64 6.59
C GLN A 96 3.78 0.19 6.25
N ILE A 97 4.65 1.11 5.88
CA ILE A 97 6.06 0.81 5.59
C ILE A 97 6.73 0.22 6.84
N GLU A 98 6.56 0.86 8.01
CA GLU A 98 7.09 0.37 9.27
C GLU A 98 6.45 -0.96 9.69
N HIS A 99 5.15 -1.12 9.44
CA HIS A 99 4.45 -2.37 9.72
C HIS A 99 5.01 -3.54 8.91
N HIS A 100 5.32 -3.32 7.63
CA HIS A 100 5.92 -4.34 6.77
C HIS A 100 7.38 -4.62 7.11
N LEU A 101 8.17 -3.59 7.40
CA LEU A 101 9.58 -3.76 7.76
C LEU A 101 9.78 -4.38 9.16
N PHE A 102 8.89 -4.05 10.10
CA PHE A 102 9.04 -4.41 11.51
C PHE A 102 7.74 -5.02 12.09
N PRO A 103 7.23 -6.14 11.55
CA PRO A 103 5.93 -6.70 11.95
C PRO A 103 5.87 -7.18 13.41
N THR A 104 7.02 -7.36 14.06
CA THR A 104 7.12 -7.78 15.46
C THR A 104 7.17 -6.62 16.45
N ILE A 105 7.33 -5.38 15.97
CA ILE A 105 7.36 -4.20 16.81
C ILE A 105 5.94 -3.67 17.03
N SER A 106 5.63 -3.28 18.27
CA SER A 106 4.34 -2.68 18.59
C SER A 106 4.14 -1.35 17.83
N HIS A 107 2.96 -1.16 17.26
CA HIS A 107 2.55 0.03 16.51
C HIS A 107 2.72 1.35 17.29
N VAL A 108 2.76 1.31 18.61
CA VAL A 108 3.01 2.49 19.47
C VAL A 108 4.39 3.10 19.17
N ASN A 109 5.34 2.30 18.72
CA ASN A 109 6.70 2.73 18.40
C ASN A 109 6.87 3.21 16.93
N TYR A 110 5.90 2.96 16.06
CA TYR A 110 6.00 3.33 14.64
C TYR A 110 6.28 4.82 14.41
N PRO A 111 5.67 5.79 15.13
CA PRO A 111 5.98 7.20 14.94
C PRO A 111 7.44 7.59 15.19
N ALA A 112 8.14 6.85 16.06
CA ALA A 112 9.56 7.07 16.31
C ALA A 112 10.44 6.40 15.24
N ILE A 113 10.05 5.19 14.82
CA ILE A 113 10.76 4.39 13.82
C ILE A 113 10.61 5.01 12.43
N SER A 114 9.45 5.56 12.08
CA SER A 114 9.18 6.12 10.75
C SER A 114 10.15 7.22 10.35
N LYS A 115 10.59 8.04 11.30
CA LYS A 115 11.59 9.09 11.05
C LYS A 115 12.94 8.51 10.65
N LEU A 116 13.33 7.42 11.31
CA LEU A 116 14.57 6.69 11.03
C LEU A 116 14.50 5.99 9.68
N VAL A 117 13.38 5.33 9.39
CA VAL A 117 13.16 4.64 8.11
C VAL A 117 13.19 5.64 6.96
N GLU A 118 12.45 6.75 7.07
CA GLU A 118 12.43 7.81 6.07
C GLU A 118 13.82 8.40 5.81
N GLN A 119 14.60 8.65 6.88
CA GLN A 119 15.97 9.14 6.73
C GLN A 119 16.85 8.09 6.05
N THR A 120 16.77 6.83 6.47
CA THR A 120 17.56 5.73 5.87
C THR A 120 17.21 5.55 4.39
N CYS A 121 15.93 5.59 4.03
CA CYS A 121 15.49 5.52 2.64
C CYS A 121 16.07 6.69 1.82
N ARG A 122 16.05 7.90 2.37
CA ARG A 122 16.62 9.08 1.74
C ARG A 122 18.13 8.97 1.53
N ASP A 123 18.85 8.49 2.53
CA ASP A 123 20.31 8.30 2.48
C ASP A 123 20.73 7.23 1.48
N LEU A 124 19.89 6.21 1.28
CA LEU A 124 20.12 5.11 0.34
C LEU A 124 19.51 5.35 -1.05
N GLY A 125 18.79 6.47 -1.26
CA GLY A 125 18.10 6.75 -2.53
C GLY A 125 16.92 5.82 -2.81
N VAL A 126 16.31 5.23 -1.76
CA VAL A 126 15.12 4.39 -1.83
C VAL A 126 13.87 5.29 -1.76
N ALA A 127 12.88 5.00 -2.61
CA ALA A 127 11.63 5.75 -2.58
C ALA A 127 10.86 5.47 -1.28
N TYR A 128 10.47 6.53 -0.60
CA TYR A 128 9.59 6.49 0.56
C TYR A 128 8.35 7.34 0.25
N THR A 129 7.20 6.69 0.12
CA THR A 129 5.97 7.36 -0.33
C THR A 129 5.00 7.52 0.83
N GLU A 130 4.48 8.74 1.00
CA GLU A 130 3.46 9.09 1.97
C GLU A 130 2.32 9.89 1.31
N HIS A 131 1.07 9.50 1.54
CA HIS A 131 -0.08 10.31 1.18
C HIS A 131 -0.29 11.43 2.20
N ARG A 132 -0.51 12.65 1.72
CA ARG A 132 -0.77 13.82 2.58
C ARG A 132 -2.12 13.76 3.27
N SER A 133 -3.07 13.03 2.70
CA SER A 133 -4.41 12.89 3.28
C SER A 133 -5.05 11.55 2.90
N LEU A 134 -6.00 11.08 3.74
CA LEU A 134 -6.78 9.89 3.44
C LEU A 134 -7.57 10.04 2.12
N ARG A 135 -8.06 11.26 1.81
CA ARG A 135 -8.74 11.55 0.55
C ARG A 135 -7.84 11.34 -0.66
N GLU A 136 -6.58 11.73 -0.55
CA GLU A 136 -5.58 11.55 -1.60
C GLU A 136 -5.35 10.05 -1.87
N GLY A 137 -5.14 9.24 -0.82
CA GLY A 137 -5.00 7.79 -0.94
C GLY A 137 -6.22 7.12 -1.57
N VAL A 138 -7.43 7.45 -1.10
CA VAL A 138 -8.67 6.92 -1.67
C VAL A 138 -8.81 7.33 -3.15
N THR A 139 -8.50 8.57 -3.50
CA THR A 139 -8.56 9.05 -4.90
C THR A 139 -7.52 8.36 -5.77
N ALA A 140 -6.31 8.15 -5.27
CA ALA A 140 -5.25 7.41 -5.95
C ALA A 140 -5.69 5.96 -6.22
N HIS A 141 -6.27 5.30 -5.22
CA HIS A 141 -6.82 3.95 -5.36
C HIS A 141 -7.91 3.86 -6.43
N PHE A 142 -8.90 4.77 -6.43
CA PHE A 142 -9.93 4.78 -7.47
C PHE A 142 -9.36 5.08 -8.86
N ARG A 143 -8.37 5.95 -8.96
CA ARG A 143 -7.66 6.21 -10.22
C ARG A 143 -6.93 4.97 -10.73
N TRP A 144 -6.29 4.25 -9.82
CA TRP A 144 -5.60 2.99 -10.13
C TRP A 144 -6.59 1.93 -10.60
N LEU A 145 -7.69 1.68 -9.88
CA LEU A 145 -8.75 0.74 -10.29
C LEU A 145 -9.32 1.09 -11.67
N ARG A 146 -9.61 2.37 -11.93
CA ARG A 146 -10.09 2.81 -13.24
C ARG A 146 -9.08 2.53 -14.35
N ARG A 147 -7.79 2.75 -14.07
CA ARG A 147 -6.71 2.46 -15.01
C ARG A 147 -6.61 0.97 -15.34
N MET A 148 -6.67 0.13 -14.30
CA MET A 148 -6.64 -1.33 -14.46
C MET A 148 -7.86 -1.89 -15.21
N GLY A 149 -9.01 -1.24 -15.11
CA GLY A 149 -10.23 -1.60 -15.84
C GLY A 149 -10.25 -1.17 -17.31
N MET A 150 -9.25 -0.44 -17.79
CA MET A 150 -9.18 -0.02 -19.20
C MET A 150 -8.54 -1.11 -20.06
N PRO A 151 -9.18 -1.55 -21.19
CA PRO A 151 -8.72 -2.70 -22.00
C PRO A 151 -7.29 -2.58 -22.57
N ASN A 152 -6.75 -1.37 -22.68
CA ASN A 152 -5.44 -1.07 -23.28
C ASN A 152 -4.55 -0.23 -22.34
N ALA A 153 -4.71 -0.31 -21.02
CA ALA A 153 -3.80 0.37 -20.12
C ALA A 153 -2.40 -0.28 -20.24
N PRO A 154 -1.34 0.47 -20.61
CA PRO A 154 0.01 -0.08 -20.66
C PRO A 154 0.35 -0.62 -19.27
N ARG A 155 0.85 -1.85 -19.21
CA ARG A 155 1.32 -2.42 -17.93
C ARG A 155 2.49 -1.55 -17.42
N GLU A 156 2.48 -1.25 -16.15
CA GLU A 156 3.45 -0.31 -15.55
C GLU A 156 4.91 -0.75 -15.76
N GLY A 157 5.17 -2.06 -15.82
CA GLY A 157 6.46 -2.62 -16.21
C GLY A 157 6.94 -2.23 -17.62
N GLU A 158 6.01 -2.01 -18.57
CA GLU A 158 6.36 -1.60 -19.94
C GLU A 158 6.78 -0.12 -20.02
N ARG A 159 6.26 0.73 -19.14
CA ARG A 159 6.66 2.14 -19.05
C ARG A 159 8.07 2.31 -18.48
N CYS A 160 8.43 1.53 -17.48
CA CYS A 160 9.78 1.56 -16.91
C CYS A 160 10.81 1.00 -17.89
N ALA A 161 10.46 -0.01 -18.68
CA ALA A 161 11.31 -0.56 -19.74
C ALA A 161 11.50 0.43 -20.90
N GLY A 162 10.44 1.14 -21.32
CA GLY A 162 10.50 2.14 -22.38
C GLY A 162 11.33 3.38 -22.01
N ALA A 163 11.24 3.83 -20.76
CA ALA A 163 12.03 4.96 -20.26
C ALA A 163 13.53 4.64 -20.16
N ARG A 164 13.88 3.38 -19.87
CA ARG A 164 15.28 2.94 -19.81
C ARG A 164 15.92 2.80 -21.18
N ASN A 165 15.16 2.38 -22.20
CA ASN A 165 15.65 2.25 -23.59
C ASN A 165 15.72 3.59 -24.35
N GLY A 166 14.95 4.60 -23.94
CA GLY A 166 14.98 5.94 -24.55
C GLY A 166 16.26 6.73 -24.24
N ASN A 167 16.96 6.41 -23.16
CA ASN A 167 18.15 7.17 -22.73
C ASN A 167 19.47 6.60 -23.25
N THR A 168 19.47 5.48 -23.95
CA THR A 168 20.70 4.87 -24.50
C THR A 168 20.96 5.22 -25.97
N SER A 169 19.98 5.83 -26.67
CA SER A 169 20.10 6.13 -28.09
C SER A 169 20.73 7.49 -28.42
N ASP A 170 20.95 8.38 -27.44
CA ASP A 170 21.46 9.75 -27.66
C ASP A 170 22.96 9.93 -27.26
N ALA A 171 23.61 8.88 -26.74
CA ALA A 171 25.02 8.94 -26.33
C ALA A 171 26.04 8.66 -27.47
N GLY A 172 25.58 8.42 -28.71
CA GLY A 172 26.38 7.96 -29.83
C GLY A 172 26.75 9.00 -30.91
N ARG A 173 26.27 10.24 -30.84
CA ARG A 173 26.58 11.26 -31.86
C ARG A 173 27.59 12.29 -31.35
N ARG A 174 28.85 11.94 -31.37
CA ARG A 174 29.93 12.94 -31.34
C ARG A 174 30.09 13.51 -32.74
N PRO A 175 30.06 14.84 -32.97
CA PRO A 175 30.45 15.41 -34.25
C PRO A 175 31.97 15.29 -34.42
N GLY A 176 32.37 14.65 -35.48
CA GLY A 176 33.76 14.57 -35.88
C GLY A 176 34.33 15.97 -36.17
N SER A 177 35.39 16.34 -35.46
CA SER A 177 36.21 17.50 -35.78
C SER A 177 37.05 17.15 -36.99
N ALA A 178 36.71 17.72 -38.16
CA ALA A 178 37.62 17.83 -39.27
C ALA A 178 38.71 18.86 -38.94
N LEU A 179 39.94 18.38 -38.78
CA LEU A 179 41.13 19.19 -38.86
C LEU A 179 41.71 18.93 -40.26
N SER A 180 41.69 19.96 -41.11
CA SER A 180 42.46 20.06 -42.31
C SER A 180 43.56 21.10 -42.13
N VAL A 181 44.81 20.66 -42.37
CA VAL A 181 46.08 21.41 -42.68
C VAL A 181 46.54 22.40 -41.65
#